data_adc0e23371b5c70eef6189d263b9bb28
#
_entry.id   adc0e23371b5c70eef6189d263b9bb28
#
_cell.length_a   1.000
_cell.length_b   1.000
_cell.length_c   1.000
_cell.angle_alpha   90.00
_cell.angle_beta   90.00
_cell.angle_gamma   90.00
#
_symmetry.space_group_name_H-M   'P 1'
#
loop_
_entity.id
_entity.type
_entity.pdbx_description
1 polymer ?
#
loop_
_entity_poly.entity_id
_entity_poly.type
_entity_poly.pdbx_seq_one_letter_code
_entity_poly.pdbx_strand_id
1 'polypeptide(L)'
;YYSAGVIKTANHPTAGQVHYRAAASAGALYPVETYLLCQDLDGVPAGVYHFAPHEFRLRLIRSGDYRQLLANATAGNKHINQSPATLIFTTLFWRSTWKYRSRGYRYCYWDTGTVIANLLSTATACQISTELVTGFVDSEINDLLSIDGVKESAACLIPLSGTTPYLPINVSPKLHPVKPDNEHAHLPSIIYSDLEALHMDSSLTTPPEVLKWRTKASYTQPEFSSSTILNNATYNAYKSVAETIINRGSTRRFTNDSIPLDKFLTVINNGVRSLPTDLSRDKYDQLVDLYVIVNSVENLTSGSYFYSIEKKQLELLKIGDFRDESGHLGFEQALPADASAVFFFMGNLEDIIDRCGSRGYRIAQMESGILGGNLYLGMHSLGFGSTGLTFYDDDVTKFFSPHAQNKSPLFVVPVGIKHKQNIVKPFRSKVASTLDALARGAGHRLT
;
A
#
# COMPACT_ATOMS: atom_id res chain seq x y z
N TYR A 1 -9.21 -14.07 3.94
CA TYR A 1 -8.06 -14.97 3.66
C TYR A 1 -7.11 -14.34 2.65
N TYR A 2 -7.58 -14.04 1.45
CA TYR A 2 -6.75 -13.50 0.35
C TYR A 2 -6.18 -12.10 0.61
N SER A 3 -6.72 -11.36 1.55
CA SER A 3 -6.23 -10.04 1.95
C SER A 3 -5.17 -10.13 3.05
N ALA A 4 -5.50 -10.77 4.19
CA ALA A 4 -4.68 -10.73 5.40
C ALA A 4 -4.37 -12.11 6.01
N GLY A 5 -4.89 -13.21 5.45
CA GLY A 5 -4.69 -14.57 5.99
C GLY A 5 -3.26 -15.08 5.84
N VAL A 6 -2.88 -16.04 6.67
CA VAL A 6 -1.61 -16.77 6.53
C VAL A 6 -1.75 -17.78 5.38
N ILE A 7 -0.92 -17.63 4.36
CA ILE A 7 -0.93 -18.48 3.16
C ILE A 7 0.22 -19.49 3.14
N LYS A 8 1.27 -19.25 3.92
CA LYS A 8 2.46 -20.12 3.96
C LYS A 8 3.13 -20.04 5.33
N THR A 9 3.58 -21.16 5.79
CA THR A 9 4.46 -21.28 6.96
C THR A 9 5.78 -21.93 6.55
N ALA A 10 6.91 -21.38 7.02
CA ALA A 10 8.23 -21.92 6.76
C ALA A 10 9.08 -21.89 8.02
N ASN A 11 9.97 -22.88 8.19
CA ASN A 11 10.95 -22.87 9.26
C ASN A 11 12.19 -22.08 8.82
N HIS A 12 12.54 -21.07 9.60
CA HIS A 12 13.76 -20.29 9.39
C HIS A 12 14.84 -20.74 10.38
N PRO A 13 16.09 -20.92 9.95
CA PRO A 13 17.14 -21.48 10.80
C PRO A 13 17.37 -20.76 12.13
N THR A 14 17.18 -19.42 12.16
CA THR A 14 17.43 -18.58 13.33
C THR A 14 16.16 -17.99 13.96
N ALA A 15 15.06 -17.87 13.18
CA ALA A 15 13.83 -17.23 13.62
C ALA A 15 12.71 -18.24 13.98
N GLY A 16 12.97 -19.55 13.86
CA GLY A 16 11.96 -20.57 14.08
C GLY A 16 10.88 -20.57 12.99
N GLN A 17 9.63 -20.78 13.39
CA GLN A 17 8.51 -20.83 12.45
C GLN A 17 8.10 -19.40 12.04
N VAL A 18 8.11 -19.13 10.74
CA VAL A 18 7.72 -17.84 10.15
C VAL A 18 6.45 -18.03 9.33
N HIS A 19 5.47 -17.17 9.58
CA HIS A 19 4.19 -17.17 8.89
C HIS A 19 4.12 -16.04 7.87
N TYR A 20 3.84 -16.40 6.62
CA TYR A 20 3.70 -15.43 5.54
C TYR A 20 2.23 -15.16 5.26
N ARG A 21 1.81 -13.91 5.36
CA ARG A 21 0.46 -13.49 5.01
C ARG A 21 0.32 -13.26 3.49
N ALA A 22 -0.92 -13.22 3.02
CA ALA A 22 -1.28 -13.08 1.61
C ALA A 22 -0.73 -11.79 0.97
N ALA A 23 -0.82 -10.66 1.65
CA ALA A 23 -0.28 -9.39 1.18
C ALA A 23 1.24 -9.30 1.36
N ALA A 24 1.89 -8.46 0.55
CA ALA A 24 3.28 -8.11 0.74
C ALA A 24 3.43 -7.26 2.01
N SER A 25 4.55 -7.43 2.72
CA SER A 25 4.89 -6.61 3.89
C SER A 25 6.38 -6.34 3.95
N ALA A 26 6.75 -5.12 4.29
CA ALA A 26 8.14 -4.73 4.49
C ALA A 26 8.80 -5.59 5.58
N GLY A 27 9.82 -6.35 5.17
CA GLY A 27 10.52 -7.27 6.07
C GLY A 27 9.69 -8.44 6.60
N ALA A 28 8.51 -8.72 6.05
CA ALA A 28 7.52 -9.69 6.51
C ALA A 28 7.10 -9.46 7.98
N LEU A 29 6.93 -8.19 8.38
CA LEU A 29 6.62 -7.79 9.75
C LEU A 29 5.12 -7.66 10.03
N TYR A 30 4.31 -7.50 8.98
CA TYR A 30 2.84 -7.54 9.01
C TYR A 30 2.21 -6.65 10.10
N PRO A 31 2.42 -5.31 10.06
CA PRO A 31 1.89 -4.39 11.07
C PRO A 31 0.37 -4.24 11.01
N VAL A 32 -0.27 -4.73 9.95
CA VAL A 32 -1.70 -4.52 9.71
C VAL A 32 -2.53 -5.59 10.41
N GLU A 33 -3.54 -5.16 11.19
CA GLU A 33 -4.60 -5.99 11.72
C GLU A 33 -5.92 -5.71 11.00
N THR A 34 -6.83 -6.67 11.05
CA THR A 34 -8.10 -6.61 10.32
C THR A 34 -9.24 -6.87 11.28
N TYR A 35 -10.23 -5.98 11.27
CA TYR A 35 -11.45 -6.10 12.05
C TYR A 35 -12.66 -6.11 11.12
N LEU A 36 -13.73 -6.76 11.57
CA LEU A 36 -15.03 -6.78 10.91
C LEU A 36 -16.07 -6.21 11.84
N LEU A 37 -16.79 -5.19 11.36
CA LEU A 37 -18.04 -4.75 11.97
C LEU A 37 -19.18 -5.15 11.03
N CYS A 38 -20.22 -5.84 11.53
CA CYS A 38 -21.32 -6.29 10.70
C CYS A 38 -22.66 -6.29 11.44
N GLN A 39 -23.76 -6.22 10.65
CA GLN A 39 -25.09 -6.63 11.07
C GLN A 39 -25.15 -8.15 11.25
N ASP A 40 -26.30 -8.70 11.62
CA ASP A 40 -26.51 -10.15 11.53
C ASP A 40 -26.32 -10.61 10.08
N LEU A 41 -25.38 -11.53 9.90
CA LEU A 41 -25.10 -12.23 8.67
C LEU A 41 -25.29 -13.74 8.90
N ASP A 42 -25.48 -14.49 7.82
CA ASP A 42 -25.57 -15.94 7.92
C ASP A 42 -24.29 -16.52 8.55
N GLY A 43 -24.46 -17.14 9.72
CA GLY A 43 -23.39 -17.72 10.52
C GLY A 43 -22.49 -16.72 11.28
N VAL A 44 -22.74 -15.39 11.17
CA VAL A 44 -21.97 -14.36 11.90
C VAL A 44 -22.93 -13.36 12.54
N PRO A 45 -23.21 -13.45 13.85
CA PRO A 45 -24.06 -12.49 14.55
C PRO A 45 -23.57 -11.06 14.45
N ALA A 46 -24.46 -10.07 14.62
CA ALA A 46 -24.07 -8.66 14.65
C ALA A 46 -23.01 -8.41 15.71
N GLY A 47 -21.94 -7.74 15.33
CA GLY A 47 -20.81 -7.52 16.24
C GLY A 47 -19.61 -6.84 15.62
N VAL A 48 -18.61 -6.64 16.47
CA VAL A 48 -17.24 -6.23 16.12
C VAL A 48 -16.33 -7.40 16.39
N TYR A 49 -15.56 -7.77 15.38
CA TYR A 49 -14.71 -8.96 15.42
C TYR A 49 -13.27 -8.58 15.02
N HIS A 50 -12.29 -9.23 15.66
CA HIS A 50 -10.91 -9.24 15.18
C HIS A 50 -10.67 -10.50 14.35
N PHE A 51 -10.05 -10.37 13.18
CA PHE A 51 -9.62 -11.50 12.38
C PHE A 51 -8.28 -12.02 12.88
N ALA A 52 -8.26 -13.23 13.43
CA ALA A 52 -7.06 -13.91 13.87
C ALA A 52 -6.45 -14.72 12.69
N PRO A 53 -5.40 -14.22 12.00
CA PRO A 53 -4.92 -14.82 10.76
C PRO A 53 -4.29 -16.20 10.94
N HIS A 54 -3.70 -16.50 12.12
CA HIS A 54 -3.11 -17.81 12.43
C HIS A 54 -4.14 -18.88 12.65
N GLU A 55 -5.27 -18.52 13.28
CA GLU A 55 -6.35 -19.43 13.62
C GLU A 55 -7.40 -19.47 12.51
N PHE A 56 -7.30 -18.55 11.58
CA PHE A 56 -8.27 -18.32 10.51
C PHE A 56 -9.71 -18.21 11.05
N ARG A 57 -9.90 -17.38 12.08
CA ARG A 57 -11.23 -17.17 12.70
C ARG A 57 -11.47 -15.71 13.05
N LEU A 58 -12.75 -15.39 13.22
CA LEU A 58 -13.21 -14.13 13.80
C LEU A 58 -13.34 -14.29 15.31
N ARG A 59 -12.63 -13.47 16.08
CA ARG A 59 -12.74 -13.37 17.54
C ARG A 59 -13.67 -12.22 17.86
N LEU A 60 -14.77 -12.50 18.56
CA LEU A 60 -15.74 -11.48 18.95
C LEU A 60 -15.11 -10.53 19.99
N ILE A 61 -15.17 -9.22 19.71
CA ILE A 61 -14.79 -8.15 20.64
C ILE A 61 -16.03 -7.60 21.32
N ARG A 62 -17.04 -7.26 20.51
CA ARG A 62 -18.31 -6.68 20.99
C ARG A 62 -19.48 -7.35 20.31
N SER A 63 -20.49 -7.76 21.09
CA SER A 63 -21.77 -8.25 20.56
C SER A 63 -22.72 -7.08 20.35
N GLY A 64 -23.48 -7.11 19.27
CA GLY A 64 -24.50 -6.13 18.91
C GLY A 64 -24.15 -5.30 17.68
N ASP A 65 -25.11 -4.53 17.17
CA ASP A 65 -24.97 -3.73 15.95
C ASP A 65 -24.41 -2.34 16.26
N TYR A 66 -23.17 -2.12 15.89
CA TYR A 66 -22.46 -0.84 16.06
C TYR A 66 -22.38 0.00 14.79
N ARG A 67 -23.14 -0.33 13.73
CA ARG A 67 -23.09 0.40 12.46
C ARG A 67 -23.52 1.88 12.61
N GLN A 68 -24.42 2.20 13.55
CA GLN A 68 -24.79 3.61 13.82
C GLN A 68 -23.61 4.42 14.36
N LEU A 69 -22.80 3.84 15.24
CA LEU A 69 -21.59 4.50 15.74
C LEU A 69 -20.63 4.76 14.59
N LEU A 70 -20.40 3.74 13.74
CA LEU A 70 -19.55 3.87 12.57
C LEU A 70 -20.05 4.94 11.59
N ALA A 71 -21.37 4.98 11.36
CA ALA A 71 -22.03 6.00 10.55
C ALA A 71 -21.78 7.43 11.08
N ASN A 72 -21.89 7.61 12.39
CA ASN A 72 -21.65 8.89 13.05
C ASN A 72 -20.15 9.28 12.95
N ALA A 73 -19.25 8.36 13.30
CA ALA A 73 -17.81 8.59 13.25
C ALA A 73 -17.31 8.98 11.85
N THR A 74 -17.99 8.51 10.80
CA THR A 74 -17.68 8.84 9.40
C THR A 74 -18.49 10.04 8.87
N ALA A 75 -19.12 10.81 9.74
CA ALA A 75 -19.97 11.95 9.37
C ALA A 75 -20.99 11.60 8.27
N GLY A 76 -21.67 10.47 8.43
CA GLY A 76 -22.73 10.02 7.54
C GLY A 76 -22.26 9.57 6.14
N ASN A 77 -21.08 9.00 6.01
CA ASN A 77 -20.62 8.44 4.72
C ASN A 77 -21.66 7.46 4.18
N LYS A 78 -22.14 7.72 2.94
CA LYS A 78 -23.26 6.99 2.35
C LYS A 78 -22.99 5.49 2.18
N HIS A 79 -21.74 5.12 1.82
CA HIS A 79 -21.38 3.71 1.60
C HIS A 79 -21.29 2.94 2.92
N ILE A 80 -20.81 3.60 3.98
CA ILE A 80 -20.86 3.05 5.36
C ILE A 80 -22.31 2.84 5.79
N ASN A 81 -23.18 3.85 5.58
CA ASN A 81 -24.58 3.79 6.00
C ASN A 81 -25.39 2.68 5.30
N GLN A 82 -24.98 2.30 4.11
CA GLN A 82 -25.68 1.31 3.27
C GLN A 82 -24.98 -0.05 3.23
N SER A 83 -23.97 -0.27 4.06
CA SER A 83 -23.20 -1.51 4.07
C SER A 83 -23.67 -2.47 5.18
N PRO A 84 -23.90 -3.75 4.85
CA PRO A 84 -24.17 -4.77 5.86
C PRO A 84 -22.93 -5.09 6.72
N ALA A 85 -21.74 -4.84 6.18
CA ALA A 85 -20.47 -5.12 6.83
C ALA A 85 -19.39 -4.13 6.42
N THR A 86 -18.51 -3.79 7.34
CA THR A 86 -17.34 -2.91 7.08
C THR A 86 -16.09 -3.58 7.65
N LEU A 87 -15.06 -3.69 6.82
CA LEU A 87 -13.72 -4.04 7.29
C LEU A 87 -13.02 -2.79 7.79
N ILE A 88 -12.36 -2.90 8.93
CA ILE A 88 -11.56 -1.85 9.54
C ILE A 88 -10.13 -2.37 9.58
N PHE A 89 -9.20 -1.62 8.97
CA PHE A 89 -7.79 -1.94 9.03
C PHE A 89 -7.09 -1.01 10.02
N THR A 90 -6.25 -1.61 10.86
CA THR A 90 -5.43 -0.88 11.82
C THR A 90 -3.96 -1.12 11.56
N THR A 91 -3.11 -0.28 12.13
CA THR A 91 -1.65 -0.47 12.10
C THR A 91 -1.11 -0.57 13.51
N LEU A 92 -0.35 -1.63 13.77
CA LEU A 92 0.41 -1.83 14.99
C LEU A 92 1.84 -1.36 14.73
N PHE A 93 2.12 -0.11 15.08
CA PHE A 93 3.34 0.61 14.65
C PHE A 93 4.63 -0.10 15.05
N TRP A 94 4.70 -0.65 16.27
CA TRP A 94 5.90 -1.32 16.77
C TRP A 94 6.39 -2.44 15.84
N ARG A 95 5.49 -3.19 15.19
CA ARG A 95 5.88 -4.28 14.29
C ARG A 95 6.81 -3.83 13.15
N SER A 96 6.76 -2.55 12.77
CA SER A 96 7.65 -1.99 11.74
C SER A 96 8.73 -1.08 12.33
N THR A 97 8.41 -0.29 13.37
CA THR A 97 9.31 0.75 13.88
C THR A 97 10.50 0.20 14.64
N TRP A 98 10.42 -0.97 15.28
CA TRP A 98 11.58 -1.58 15.94
C TRP A 98 12.74 -1.83 14.96
N LYS A 99 12.43 -2.09 13.70
CA LYS A 99 13.42 -2.35 12.65
C LYS A 99 13.75 -1.11 11.82
N TYR A 100 12.74 -0.32 11.49
CA TYR A 100 12.84 0.78 10.54
C TYR A 100 12.77 2.16 11.19
N ARG A 101 12.72 2.24 12.52
CA ARG A 101 12.58 3.46 13.31
C ARG A 101 11.41 4.31 12.84
N SER A 102 11.51 5.65 12.84
CA SER A 102 10.44 6.56 12.39
C SER A 102 10.00 6.29 10.94
N ARG A 103 10.92 5.82 10.06
CA ARG A 103 10.58 5.44 8.68
C ARG A 103 9.56 4.29 8.63
N GLY A 104 9.48 3.45 9.67
CA GLY A 104 8.48 2.39 9.82
C GLY A 104 7.03 2.88 9.76
N TYR A 105 6.78 4.17 10.06
CA TYR A 105 5.45 4.76 9.95
C TYR A 105 4.90 4.69 8.52
N ARG A 106 5.69 5.10 7.51
CA ARG A 106 5.26 4.99 6.10
C ARG A 106 5.09 3.53 5.68
N TYR A 107 5.91 2.60 6.21
CA TYR A 107 5.81 1.17 5.90
C TYR A 107 4.51 0.55 6.41
N CYS A 108 3.98 1.02 7.53
CA CYS A 108 2.68 0.59 8.02
C CYS A 108 1.57 0.90 6.99
N TYR A 109 1.60 2.08 6.38
CA TYR A 109 0.61 2.46 5.37
C TYR A 109 0.87 1.82 4.00
N TRP A 110 2.12 1.59 3.60
CA TRP A 110 2.41 0.77 2.41
C TRP A 110 1.85 -0.64 2.55
N ASP A 111 2.09 -1.26 3.69
CA ASP A 111 1.60 -2.61 3.98
C ASP A 111 0.06 -2.64 4.03
N THR A 112 -0.57 -1.63 4.63
CA THR A 112 -2.03 -1.45 4.58
C THR A 112 -2.51 -1.37 3.12
N GLY A 113 -1.83 -0.59 2.29
CA GLY A 113 -2.13 -0.47 0.87
C GLY A 113 -2.04 -1.81 0.13
N THR A 114 -1.00 -2.63 0.39
CA THR A 114 -0.89 -3.95 -0.25
C THR A 114 -1.97 -4.93 0.20
N VAL A 115 -2.41 -4.85 1.46
CA VAL A 115 -3.56 -5.63 1.99
C VAL A 115 -4.85 -5.21 1.26
N ILE A 116 -5.06 -3.90 1.08
CA ILE A 116 -6.22 -3.35 0.38
C ILE A 116 -6.20 -3.74 -1.09
N ALA A 117 -5.07 -3.70 -1.78
CA ALA A 117 -4.94 -4.14 -3.18
C ALA A 117 -5.45 -5.58 -3.38
N ASN A 118 -5.05 -6.48 -2.49
CA ASN A 118 -5.56 -7.86 -2.49
C ASN A 118 -7.06 -7.90 -2.21
N LEU A 119 -7.55 -7.09 -1.25
CA LEU A 119 -8.98 -7.01 -0.91
C LEU A 119 -9.81 -6.52 -2.10
N LEU A 120 -9.43 -5.41 -2.71
CA LEU A 120 -10.16 -4.81 -3.84
C LEU A 120 -10.24 -5.77 -5.03
N SER A 121 -9.13 -6.46 -5.33
CA SER A 121 -9.08 -7.47 -6.38
C SER A 121 -10.01 -8.66 -6.08
N THR A 122 -10.01 -9.13 -4.82
CA THR A 122 -10.88 -10.23 -4.38
C THR A 122 -12.34 -9.80 -4.36
N ALA A 123 -12.66 -8.61 -3.84
CA ALA A 123 -14.01 -8.06 -3.80
C ALA A 123 -14.60 -7.92 -5.21
N THR A 124 -13.80 -7.40 -6.15
CA THR A 124 -14.20 -7.29 -7.57
C THR A 124 -14.50 -8.67 -8.16
N ALA A 125 -13.65 -9.68 -7.89
CA ALA A 125 -13.89 -11.06 -8.36
C ALA A 125 -15.16 -11.69 -7.75
N CYS A 126 -15.53 -11.26 -6.53
CA CYS A 126 -16.75 -11.68 -5.85
C CYS A 126 -17.97 -10.77 -6.12
N GLN A 127 -17.86 -9.78 -7.00
CA GLN A 127 -18.90 -8.78 -7.29
C GLN A 127 -19.36 -7.98 -6.05
N ILE A 128 -18.44 -7.75 -5.11
CA ILE A 128 -18.65 -6.93 -3.92
C ILE A 128 -18.15 -5.51 -4.22
N SER A 129 -19.02 -4.53 -4.05
CA SER A 129 -18.66 -3.12 -4.16
C SER A 129 -17.95 -2.68 -2.87
N THR A 130 -16.91 -1.87 -3.04
CA THR A 130 -16.05 -1.37 -1.95
C THR A 130 -15.70 0.09 -2.17
N GLU A 131 -15.47 0.81 -1.08
CA GLU A 131 -14.92 2.17 -1.09
C GLU A 131 -13.84 2.26 -0.01
N LEU A 132 -12.75 2.97 -0.29
CA LEU A 132 -11.73 3.30 0.70
C LEU A 132 -12.19 4.55 1.46
N VAL A 133 -12.59 4.39 2.72
CA VAL A 133 -13.00 5.49 3.58
C VAL A 133 -11.85 5.84 4.52
N THR A 134 -11.37 7.07 4.38
CA THR A 134 -10.24 7.60 5.15
C THR A 134 -10.63 8.76 6.06
N GLY A 135 -11.85 9.31 5.92
CA GLY A 135 -12.41 10.35 6.76
C GLY A 135 -13.28 9.77 7.88
N PHE A 136 -12.76 9.72 9.09
CA PHE A 136 -13.45 9.24 10.30
C PHE A 136 -12.85 9.87 11.56
N VAL A 137 -13.63 9.89 12.65
CA VAL A 137 -13.15 10.27 13.98
C VAL A 137 -12.26 9.16 14.53
N ASP A 138 -10.95 9.42 14.65
CA ASP A 138 -9.96 8.40 15.00
C ASP A 138 -10.24 7.78 16.38
N SER A 139 -10.53 8.61 17.40
CA SER A 139 -10.82 8.13 18.76
C SER A 139 -12.06 7.23 18.82
N GLU A 140 -13.15 7.58 18.12
CA GLU A 140 -14.38 6.77 18.14
C GLU A 140 -14.16 5.39 17.52
N ILE A 141 -13.36 5.29 16.44
CA ILE A 141 -13.04 4.01 15.83
C ILE A 141 -12.09 3.20 16.73
N ASN A 142 -11.08 3.84 17.32
CA ASN A 142 -10.15 3.17 18.23
C ASN A 142 -10.87 2.63 19.47
N ASP A 143 -11.79 3.41 20.06
CA ASP A 143 -12.62 2.99 21.20
C ASP A 143 -13.55 1.83 20.84
N LEU A 144 -14.14 1.86 19.63
CA LEU A 144 -14.98 0.78 19.12
C LEU A 144 -14.20 -0.54 19.04
N LEU A 145 -12.95 -0.49 18.63
CA LEU A 145 -12.06 -1.64 18.53
C LEU A 145 -11.36 -2.00 19.83
N SER A 146 -11.47 -1.17 20.88
CA SER A 146 -10.76 -1.31 22.17
C SER A 146 -9.23 -1.26 22.01
N ILE A 147 -8.73 -0.39 21.13
CA ILE A 147 -7.32 -0.12 20.91
C ILE A 147 -6.96 1.29 21.42
N ASP A 148 -5.68 1.54 21.72
CA ASP A 148 -5.23 2.76 22.40
C ASP A 148 -5.05 3.98 21.49
N GLY A 149 -5.06 3.78 20.17
CA GLY A 149 -4.84 4.84 19.20
C GLY A 149 -3.40 5.34 19.08
N VAL A 150 -2.47 4.81 19.87
CA VAL A 150 -1.05 5.21 19.91
C VAL A 150 -0.14 4.07 19.49
N LYS A 151 -0.28 2.89 20.08
CA LYS A 151 0.46 1.68 19.70
C LYS A 151 -0.17 1.01 18.50
N GLU A 152 -1.50 0.99 18.50
CA GLU A 152 -2.33 0.52 17.41
C GLU A 152 -3.41 1.55 17.11
N SER A 153 -3.60 1.90 15.85
CA SER A 153 -4.59 2.88 15.41
C SER A 153 -5.26 2.50 14.12
N ALA A 154 -6.52 2.91 13.95
CA ALA A 154 -7.27 2.77 12.72
C ALA A 154 -6.58 3.50 11.56
N ALA A 155 -6.44 2.82 10.42
CA ALA A 155 -5.84 3.36 9.21
C ALA A 155 -6.90 3.72 8.16
N CYS A 156 -7.87 2.84 7.94
CA CYS A 156 -8.97 3.04 7.00
C CYS A 156 -10.12 2.07 7.23
N LEU A 157 -11.25 2.37 6.59
CA LEU A 157 -12.47 1.57 6.61
C LEU A 157 -12.82 1.15 5.18
N ILE A 158 -13.33 -0.07 4.99
CA ILE A 158 -13.77 -0.57 3.69
C ILE A 158 -15.18 -1.15 3.85
N PRO A 159 -16.25 -0.38 3.55
CA PRO A 159 -17.60 -0.91 3.48
C PRO A 159 -17.71 -1.96 2.38
N LEU A 160 -18.42 -3.03 2.65
CA LEU A 160 -18.67 -4.13 1.73
C LEU A 160 -20.16 -4.13 1.37
N SER A 161 -20.47 -3.85 0.11
CA SER A 161 -21.85 -3.85 -0.41
C SER A 161 -21.95 -4.81 -1.58
N GLY A 162 -22.97 -5.67 -1.54
CA GLY A 162 -23.19 -6.71 -2.54
C GLY A 162 -24.64 -7.14 -2.60
N THR A 163 -24.88 -8.41 -2.79
CA THR A 163 -26.23 -8.99 -2.85
C THR A 163 -26.90 -9.12 -1.48
N THR A 164 -26.13 -9.07 -0.39
CA THR A 164 -26.68 -9.12 0.98
C THR A 164 -27.44 -7.82 1.27
N PRO A 165 -28.74 -7.87 1.55
CA PRO A 165 -29.48 -6.67 1.93
C PRO A 165 -28.91 -6.06 3.22
N TYR A 166 -28.80 -4.73 3.28
CA TYR A 166 -28.53 -4.08 4.54
C TYR A 166 -29.83 -3.94 5.34
N LEU A 167 -29.73 -4.21 6.63
CA LEU A 167 -30.83 -4.00 7.56
C LEU A 167 -30.85 -2.53 8.03
N PRO A 168 -32.01 -1.98 8.37
CA PRO A 168 -32.08 -0.66 8.97
C PRO A 168 -31.13 -0.54 10.16
N ILE A 169 -30.43 0.58 10.25
CA ILE A 169 -29.49 0.81 11.35
C ILE A 169 -30.26 1.15 12.60
N ASN A 170 -30.04 0.39 13.65
CA ASN A 170 -30.59 0.65 14.98
C ASN A 170 -29.63 1.48 15.83
N VAL A 171 -30.12 1.99 16.94
CA VAL A 171 -29.26 2.66 17.94
C VAL A 171 -28.21 1.69 18.44
N SER A 172 -26.95 2.05 18.29
CA SER A 172 -25.84 1.22 18.76
C SER A 172 -25.86 1.02 20.27
N PRO A 173 -25.46 -0.16 20.76
CA PRO A 173 -25.24 -0.36 22.19
C PRO A 173 -24.21 0.64 22.74
N LYS A 174 -24.29 0.94 24.05
CA LYS A 174 -23.24 1.73 24.70
C LYS A 174 -21.89 1.03 24.64
N LEU A 175 -20.84 1.79 24.37
CA LEU A 175 -19.49 1.27 24.47
C LEU A 175 -19.15 1.04 25.95
N HIS A 176 -18.87 -0.19 26.31
CA HIS A 176 -18.30 -0.54 27.60
C HIS A 176 -16.81 -0.88 27.40
N PRO A 177 -15.93 -0.53 28.39
CA PRO A 177 -14.54 -0.96 28.33
C PRO A 177 -14.46 -2.49 28.18
N VAL A 178 -13.82 -2.93 27.12
CA VAL A 178 -13.48 -4.35 26.93
C VAL A 178 -12.00 -4.48 27.20
N LYS A 179 -11.61 -5.44 28.04
CA LYS A 179 -10.18 -5.78 28.13
C LYS A 179 -9.83 -6.46 26.83
N PRO A 180 -8.97 -5.84 25.99
CA PRO A 180 -8.53 -6.52 24.81
C PRO A 180 -7.81 -7.80 25.25
N ASP A 181 -8.13 -8.91 24.60
CA ASP A 181 -7.35 -10.16 24.67
C ASP A 181 -6.07 -9.95 23.84
N ASN A 182 -5.28 -8.95 24.27
CA ASN A 182 -4.17 -8.44 23.48
C ASN A 182 -2.93 -9.27 23.73
N GLU A 183 -2.68 -10.24 22.88
CA GLU A 183 -1.35 -10.83 22.72
C GLU A 183 -0.25 -9.74 22.52
N HIS A 184 -0.65 -8.51 22.19
CA HIS A 184 0.22 -7.38 21.87
C HIS A 184 0.42 -6.38 23.02
N ALA A 185 -0.34 -6.47 24.10
CA ALA A 185 -0.23 -5.56 25.26
C ALA A 185 1.15 -5.58 25.95
N HIS A 186 1.92 -6.63 25.73
CA HIS A 186 3.23 -6.84 26.35
C HIS A 186 4.41 -6.50 25.43
N LEU A 187 4.18 -6.08 24.19
CA LEU A 187 5.28 -5.71 23.32
C LEU A 187 5.93 -4.41 23.82
N PRO A 188 7.26 -4.38 23.99
CA PRO A 188 7.95 -3.14 24.34
C PRO A 188 7.68 -2.12 23.23
N SER A 189 7.22 -0.94 23.57
CA SER A 189 7.05 0.15 22.61
C SER A 189 8.19 1.14 22.79
N ILE A 190 9.05 1.27 21.77
CA ILE A 190 9.90 2.44 21.67
C ILE A 190 9.04 3.55 21.06
N ILE A 191 8.97 4.66 21.77
CA ILE A 191 8.26 5.85 21.34
C ILE A 191 9.18 6.66 20.43
N TYR A 192 8.68 7.04 19.26
CA TYR A 192 9.34 7.97 18.36
C TYR A 192 8.50 9.25 18.36
N SER A 193 8.99 10.29 19.00
CA SER A 193 8.24 11.53 19.22
C SER A 193 7.77 12.23 17.94
N ASP A 194 8.58 12.16 16.88
CA ASP A 194 8.24 12.67 15.56
C ASP A 194 7.09 11.88 14.90
N LEU A 195 7.08 10.56 15.07
CA LEU A 195 6.00 9.68 14.60
C LEU A 195 4.70 9.99 15.36
N GLU A 196 4.76 10.06 16.69
CA GLU A 196 3.59 10.34 17.51
C GLU A 196 3.00 11.72 17.19
N ALA A 197 3.86 12.74 17.08
CA ALA A 197 3.43 14.09 16.73
C ALA A 197 2.68 14.12 15.38
N LEU A 198 3.26 13.51 14.33
CA LEU A 198 2.60 13.40 13.02
C LEU A 198 1.30 12.59 13.11
N HIS A 199 1.28 11.51 13.89
CA HIS A 199 0.11 10.65 14.03
C HIS A 199 -1.04 11.43 14.70
N MET A 200 -0.77 12.12 15.79
CA MET A 200 -1.76 12.93 16.50
C MET A 200 -2.27 14.09 15.66
N ASP A 201 -1.38 14.82 14.98
CA ASP A 201 -1.73 15.95 14.10
C ASP A 201 -2.57 15.50 12.89
N SER A 202 -2.45 14.25 12.47
CA SER A 202 -3.21 13.66 11.36
C SER A 202 -4.56 13.06 11.80
N SER A 203 -4.93 13.12 13.08
CA SER A 203 -6.18 12.58 13.62
C SER A 203 -7.32 13.58 13.48
N LEU A 204 -8.52 13.11 13.16
CA LEU A 204 -9.76 13.89 13.18
C LEU A 204 -10.53 13.54 14.45
N THR A 205 -11.11 14.58 15.09
CA THR A 205 -11.62 14.49 16.47
C THR A 205 -13.13 14.54 16.58
N THR A 206 -13.81 15.10 15.57
CA THR A 206 -15.27 15.25 15.58
C THR A 206 -15.90 14.99 14.21
N PRO A 207 -17.18 14.53 14.16
CA PRO A 207 -17.86 14.34 12.87
C PRO A 207 -17.96 15.63 12.01
N PRO A 208 -18.21 16.83 12.57
CA PRO A 208 -18.15 18.08 11.80
C PRO A 208 -16.76 18.34 11.19
N GLU A 209 -15.69 18.02 11.91
CA GLU A 209 -14.33 18.12 11.39
C GLU A 209 -14.09 17.15 10.23
N VAL A 210 -14.56 15.91 10.34
CA VAL A 210 -14.51 14.90 9.25
C VAL A 210 -15.21 15.42 8.00
N LEU A 211 -16.42 16.00 8.15
CA LEU A 211 -17.17 16.56 7.03
C LEU A 211 -16.42 17.73 6.38
N LYS A 212 -15.92 18.67 7.18
CA LYS A 212 -15.13 19.83 6.72
C LYS A 212 -13.87 19.37 5.99
N TRP A 213 -13.13 18.41 6.59
CA TRP A 213 -11.93 17.83 6.02
C TRP A 213 -12.23 17.16 4.68
N ARG A 214 -13.24 16.30 4.60
CA ARG A 214 -13.63 15.61 3.34
C ARG A 214 -14.02 16.62 2.26
N THR A 215 -14.75 17.67 2.60
CA THR A 215 -15.14 18.72 1.65
C THR A 215 -13.92 19.46 1.10
N LYS A 216 -12.93 19.78 1.95
CA LYS A 216 -11.68 20.42 1.53
C LYS A 216 -10.80 19.47 0.71
N ALA A 217 -10.68 18.22 1.13
CA ALA A 217 -9.83 17.21 0.51
C ALA A 217 -10.35 16.75 -0.85
N SER A 218 -11.67 16.80 -1.08
CA SER A 218 -12.26 16.43 -2.38
C SER A 218 -12.01 17.55 -3.38
N TYR A 219 -11.08 17.30 -4.31
CA TYR A 219 -10.71 18.26 -5.37
C TYR A 219 -11.46 17.94 -6.66
N THR A 220 -11.86 18.99 -7.38
CA THR A 220 -12.35 18.89 -8.76
C THR A 220 -11.25 19.42 -9.66
N GLN A 221 -10.59 18.55 -10.41
CA GLN A 221 -9.73 19.02 -11.51
C GLN A 221 -10.59 19.65 -12.60
N PRO A 222 -10.11 20.74 -13.23
CA PRO A 222 -10.78 21.27 -14.43
C PRO A 222 -10.81 20.20 -15.52
N GLU A 223 -11.94 20.11 -16.23
CA GLU A 223 -12.09 19.23 -17.39
C GLU A 223 -11.02 19.55 -18.44
N PHE A 224 -10.03 18.69 -18.59
CA PHE A 224 -9.13 18.73 -19.74
C PHE A 224 -9.70 17.85 -20.86
N SER A 225 -10.02 18.50 -21.96
CA SER A 225 -10.57 17.86 -23.15
C SER A 225 -9.53 17.00 -23.85
N SER A 226 -9.90 15.75 -24.12
CA SER A 226 -9.55 14.87 -25.24
C SER A 226 -8.07 14.47 -25.39
N SER A 227 -7.79 13.28 -25.49
CA SER A 227 -8.07 12.10 -26.31
C SER A 227 -6.87 11.64 -27.11
N THR A 228 -6.29 10.56 -26.76
CA THR A 228 -5.87 9.54 -27.72
C THR A 228 -5.97 8.19 -27.01
N ILE A 229 -6.93 7.39 -27.42
CA ILE A 229 -7.14 6.03 -26.92
C ILE A 229 -6.02 5.19 -27.46
N LEU A 230 -5.04 4.88 -26.63
CA LEU A 230 -4.13 3.76 -26.90
C LEU A 230 -4.98 2.48 -26.84
N ASN A 231 -4.87 1.64 -27.86
CA ASN A 231 -5.55 0.36 -27.96
C ASN A 231 -5.50 -0.39 -26.64
N ASN A 232 -6.65 -0.61 -26.03
CA ASN A 232 -6.85 -1.47 -24.89
C ASN A 232 -6.59 -2.92 -25.32
N ALA A 233 -5.35 -3.34 -25.37
CA ALA A 233 -5.01 -4.75 -25.41
C ALA A 233 -5.42 -5.33 -24.04
N THR A 234 -6.62 -5.89 -23.97
CA THR A 234 -7.08 -6.63 -22.81
C THR A 234 -6.48 -8.03 -22.87
N TYR A 235 -5.44 -8.27 -22.09
CA TYR A 235 -4.94 -9.62 -21.89
C TYR A 235 -5.77 -10.32 -20.82
N ASN A 236 -6.24 -11.51 -21.12
CA ASN A 236 -6.72 -12.41 -20.08
C ASN A 236 -5.54 -12.87 -19.23
N ALA A 237 -5.63 -12.66 -17.92
CA ALA A 237 -4.64 -13.18 -16.98
C ALA A 237 -4.56 -14.72 -17.09
N TYR A 238 -3.35 -15.26 -17.03
CA TYR A 238 -3.15 -16.73 -17.06
C TYR A 238 -3.61 -17.40 -15.76
N LYS A 239 -3.83 -16.62 -14.69
CA LYS A 239 -4.15 -17.10 -13.35
C LYS A 239 -5.34 -16.34 -12.78
N SER A 240 -6.15 -17.02 -12.01
CA SER A 240 -7.19 -16.40 -11.21
C SER A 240 -6.58 -15.45 -10.15
N VAL A 241 -7.42 -14.55 -9.61
CA VAL A 241 -7.02 -13.66 -8.50
C VAL A 241 -6.54 -14.48 -7.30
N ALA A 242 -7.27 -15.55 -6.95
CA ALA A 242 -6.93 -16.43 -5.85
C ALA A 242 -5.56 -17.11 -6.04
N GLU A 243 -5.33 -17.73 -7.20
CA GLU A 243 -4.04 -18.35 -7.54
C GLU A 243 -2.90 -17.34 -7.55
N THR A 244 -3.15 -16.14 -8.07
CA THR A 244 -2.16 -15.06 -8.12
C THR A 244 -1.74 -14.66 -6.71
N ILE A 245 -2.70 -14.41 -5.81
CA ILE A 245 -2.43 -14.00 -4.43
C ILE A 245 -1.69 -15.10 -3.65
N ILE A 246 -2.13 -16.35 -3.74
CA ILE A 246 -1.52 -17.48 -3.00
C ILE A 246 -0.07 -17.75 -3.49
N ASN A 247 0.16 -17.66 -4.80
CA ASN A 247 1.46 -17.98 -5.39
C ASN A 247 2.39 -16.77 -5.48
N ARG A 248 1.87 -15.54 -5.20
CA ARG A 248 2.68 -14.35 -5.20
C ARG A 248 3.73 -14.39 -4.10
N GLY A 249 4.97 -14.16 -4.46
CA GLY A 249 6.07 -13.94 -3.52
C GLY A 249 6.93 -12.78 -4.00
N SER A 250 7.57 -12.04 -3.09
CA SER A 250 8.52 -11.00 -3.46
C SER A 250 9.69 -11.63 -4.23
N THR A 251 9.96 -11.11 -5.42
CA THR A 251 11.07 -11.54 -6.25
C THR A 251 12.38 -11.08 -5.61
N ARG A 252 13.38 -11.93 -5.56
CA ARG A 252 14.67 -11.66 -4.96
C ARG A 252 15.80 -11.50 -5.97
N ARG A 253 15.52 -11.88 -7.21
CA ARG A 253 16.47 -11.76 -8.32
C ARG A 253 15.71 -11.73 -9.65
N PHE A 254 16.06 -10.79 -10.50
CA PHE A 254 15.59 -10.72 -11.88
C PHE A 254 16.68 -11.22 -12.83
N THR A 255 16.26 -11.58 -14.04
CA THR A 255 17.12 -11.65 -15.22
C THR A 255 17.16 -10.28 -15.88
N ASN A 256 18.12 -10.04 -16.77
CA ASN A 256 18.16 -8.76 -17.52
C ASN A 256 17.29 -8.81 -18.80
N ASP A 257 16.42 -9.83 -18.92
CA ASP A 257 15.60 -10.05 -20.10
C ASP A 257 14.47 -9.03 -20.22
N SER A 258 14.00 -8.84 -21.47
CA SER A 258 12.93 -7.88 -21.77
C SER A 258 11.55 -8.43 -21.44
N ILE A 259 10.67 -7.54 -20.95
CA ILE A 259 9.23 -7.81 -20.85
C ILE A 259 8.54 -7.38 -22.15
N PRO A 260 7.57 -8.14 -22.70
CA PRO A 260 6.76 -7.70 -23.83
C PRO A 260 5.99 -6.40 -23.51
N LEU A 261 6.03 -5.44 -24.46
CA LEU A 261 5.44 -4.10 -24.28
C LEU A 261 3.95 -4.15 -23.97
N ASP A 262 3.21 -4.98 -24.66
CA ASP A 262 1.77 -5.17 -24.50
C ASP A 262 1.39 -5.63 -23.09
N LYS A 263 2.15 -6.56 -22.51
CA LYS A 263 1.99 -7.03 -21.12
C LYS A 263 2.37 -5.95 -20.12
N PHE A 264 3.45 -5.23 -20.39
CA PHE A 264 3.90 -4.12 -19.56
C PHE A 264 2.84 -3.01 -19.47
N LEU A 265 2.31 -2.56 -20.63
CA LEU A 265 1.25 -1.54 -20.70
C LEU A 265 -0.05 -2.04 -20.07
N THR A 266 -0.42 -3.32 -20.27
CA THR A 266 -1.61 -3.91 -19.64
C THR A 266 -1.55 -3.80 -18.13
N VAL A 267 -0.40 -4.10 -17.53
CA VAL A 267 -0.24 -4.03 -16.07
C VAL A 267 -0.32 -2.60 -15.56
N ILE A 268 0.30 -1.63 -16.24
CA ILE A 268 0.24 -0.23 -15.84
C ILE A 268 -1.19 0.29 -15.96
N ASN A 269 -1.83 0.12 -17.11
CA ASN A 269 -3.16 0.66 -17.39
C ASN A 269 -4.26 0.10 -16.47
N ASN A 270 -4.09 -1.14 -15.98
CA ASN A 270 -5.04 -1.76 -15.07
C ASN A 270 -4.66 -1.59 -13.59
N GLY A 271 -3.36 -1.50 -13.29
CA GLY A 271 -2.84 -1.40 -11.93
C GLY A 271 -2.83 0.03 -11.39
N VAL A 272 -2.57 1.01 -12.26
CA VAL A 272 -2.47 2.43 -11.90
C VAL A 272 -3.72 3.15 -12.39
N ARG A 273 -4.74 3.12 -11.57
CA ARG A 273 -6.05 3.76 -11.84
C ARG A 273 -6.58 4.39 -10.58
N SER A 274 -7.48 5.35 -10.70
CA SER A 274 -8.10 5.96 -9.54
C SER A 274 -8.83 4.92 -8.68
N LEU A 275 -8.77 5.14 -7.38
CA LEU A 275 -9.36 4.26 -6.38
C LEU A 275 -10.75 4.77 -6.01
N PRO A 276 -11.71 3.87 -5.71
CA PRO A 276 -12.96 4.28 -5.12
C PRO A 276 -12.70 4.74 -3.67
N THR A 277 -12.67 6.04 -3.44
CA THR A 277 -12.36 6.64 -2.13
C THR A 277 -13.33 7.76 -1.77
N ASP A 278 -13.50 8.00 -0.49
CA ASP A 278 -14.32 9.11 0.05
C ASP A 278 -13.73 10.51 -0.20
N LEU A 279 -12.56 10.61 -0.84
CA LEU A 279 -11.92 11.87 -1.23
C LEU A 279 -12.12 12.22 -2.70
N SER A 280 -12.43 11.25 -3.53
CA SER A 280 -12.50 11.44 -4.98
C SER A 280 -13.90 11.86 -5.41
N ARG A 281 -13.96 12.95 -6.18
CA ARG A 281 -15.17 13.35 -6.96
C ARG A 281 -15.03 13.03 -8.43
N ASP A 282 -13.80 12.74 -8.88
CA ASP A 282 -13.48 12.44 -10.27
C ASP A 282 -12.72 11.13 -10.40
N LYS A 283 -12.90 10.43 -11.52
CA LYS A 283 -12.21 9.17 -11.82
C LYS A 283 -10.71 9.30 -12.05
N TYR A 284 -10.16 10.52 -12.08
CA TYR A 284 -8.73 10.80 -12.27
C TYR A 284 -8.08 11.43 -11.03
N ASP A 285 -8.82 11.60 -9.94
CA ASP A 285 -8.30 12.19 -8.72
C ASP A 285 -7.40 11.19 -7.97
N GLN A 286 -6.10 11.43 -8.03
CA GLN A 286 -5.06 10.67 -7.33
C GLN A 286 -4.08 11.62 -6.65
N LEU A 287 -3.55 11.20 -5.50
CA LEU A 287 -2.50 11.92 -4.78
C LEU A 287 -1.11 11.56 -5.29
N VAL A 288 -1.01 10.49 -6.06
CA VAL A 288 0.25 9.84 -6.39
C VAL A 288 0.44 9.72 -7.89
N ASP A 289 1.58 10.22 -8.36
CA ASP A 289 2.04 10.11 -9.74
C ASP A 289 2.92 8.88 -9.94
N LEU A 290 2.99 8.36 -11.16
CA LEU A 290 3.86 7.25 -11.52
C LEU A 290 5.00 7.71 -12.44
N TYR A 291 6.23 7.46 -12.00
CA TYR A 291 7.45 7.57 -12.79
C TYR A 291 8.05 6.19 -13.01
N VAL A 292 8.72 5.99 -14.14
CA VAL A 292 9.26 4.67 -14.51
C VAL A 292 10.66 4.82 -15.10
N ILE A 293 11.59 4.01 -14.62
CA ILE A 293 12.82 3.73 -15.36
C ILE A 293 12.60 2.45 -16.14
N VAL A 294 12.68 2.53 -17.46
CA VAL A 294 12.59 1.39 -18.38
C VAL A 294 13.99 0.95 -18.74
N ASN A 295 14.40 -0.22 -18.26
CA ASN A 295 15.71 -0.81 -18.57
C ASN A 295 15.62 -1.80 -19.74
N SER A 296 14.53 -2.59 -19.82
CA SER A 296 14.41 -3.66 -20.81
C SER A 296 12.94 -4.04 -21.03
N VAL A 297 12.26 -3.30 -21.89
CA VAL A 297 10.90 -3.59 -22.40
C VAL A 297 10.95 -3.64 -23.91
N GLU A 298 10.38 -4.67 -24.52
CA GLU A 298 10.40 -4.86 -25.98
C GLU A 298 9.76 -3.66 -26.70
N ASN A 299 10.41 -3.18 -27.73
CA ASN A 299 9.93 -2.06 -28.56
C ASN A 299 9.67 -0.75 -27.78
N LEU A 300 10.26 -0.59 -26.60
CA LEU A 300 10.24 0.65 -25.84
C LEU A 300 11.69 1.09 -25.57
N THR A 301 12.00 2.33 -25.91
CA THR A 301 13.34 2.90 -25.71
C THR A 301 13.70 2.88 -24.23
N SER A 302 14.92 2.44 -23.90
CA SER A 302 15.42 2.52 -22.51
C SER A 302 15.54 4.00 -22.09
N GLY A 303 15.06 4.29 -20.87
CA GLY A 303 14.99 5.68 -20.42
C GLY A 303 14.13 5.87 -19.18
N SER A 304 13.96 7.12 -18.79
CA SER A 304 13.01 7.49 -17.73
C SER A 304 11.73 8.09 -18.33
N TYR A 305 10.61 7.77 -17.71
CA TYR A 305 9.27 8.12 -18.19
C TYR A 305 8.40 8.64 -17.05
N PHE A 306 7.44 9.48 -17.40
CA PHE A 306 6.26 9.80 -16.62
C PHE A 306 5.03 9.09 -17.21
N TYR A 307 4.19 8.50 -16.38
CA TYR A 307 2.93 7.90 -16.83
C TYR A 307 1.77 8.85 -16.57
N SER A 308 1.19 9.38 -17.64
CA SER A 308 -0.04 10.16 -17.57
C SER A 308 -1.24 9.21 -17.44
N ILE A 309 -1.89 9.23 -16.28
CA ILE A 309 -3.07 8.39 -16.00
C ILE A 309 -4.25 8.83 -16.88
N GLU A 310 -4.42 10.13 -17.08
CA GLU A 310 -5.48 10.70 -17.91
C GLU A 310 -5.34 10.24 -19.35
N LYS A 311 -4.14 10.41 -19.93
CA LYS A 311 -3.85 10.04 -21.33
C LYS A 311 -3.59 8.55 -21.49
N LYS A 312 -3.37 7.80 -20.40
CA LYS A 312 -2.88 6.40 -20.37
C LYS A 312 -1.62 6.21 -21.23
N GLN A 313 -0.68 7.13 -21.12
CA GLN A 313 0.52 7.19 -21.95
C GLN A 313 1.77 7.36 -21.11
N LEU A 314 2.87 6.76 -21.59
CA LEU A 314 4.21 7.01 -21.09
C LEU A 314 4.82 8.19 -21.84
N GLU A 315 5.14 9.25 -21.13
CA GLU A 315 5.84 10.43 -21.63
C GLU A 315 7.34 10.26 -21.35
N LEU A 316 8.15 10.25 -22.40
CA LEU A 316 9.60 10.09 -22.28
C LEU A 316 10.22 11.36 -21.67
N LEU A 317 10.97 11.21 -20.59
CA LEU A 317 11.67 12.30 -19.92
C LEU A 317 13.15 12.36 -20.33
N LYS A 318 13.86 11.22 -20.28
CA LYS A 318 15.28 11.10 -20.63
C LYS A 318 15.54 9.77 -21.32
N ILE A 319 16.32 9.77 -22.41
CA ILE A 319 16.83 8.55 -23.04
C ILE A 319 18.14 8.16 -22.38
N GLY A 320 18.34 6.88 -22.09
CA GLY A 320 19.59 6.36 -21.55
C GLY A 320 19.46 4.97 -20.96
N ASP A 321 20.61 4.35 -20.72
CA ASP A 321 20.69 3.14 -19.88
C ASP A 321 20.88 3.61 -18.42
N PHE A 322 19.86 3.36 -17.59
CA PHE A 322 19.81 3.79 -16.18
C PHE A 322 19.83 2.60 -15.20
N ARG A 323 20.42 1.47 -15.58
CA ARG A 323 20.51 0.30 -14.71
C ARG A 323 21.30 0.58 -13.44
N ASP A 324 22.44 1.22 -13.56
CA ASP A 324 23.27 1.57 -12.42
C ASP A 324 22.54 2.56 -11.50
N GLU A 325 21.91 3.57 -12.10
CA GLU A 325 21.09 4.54 -11.37
C GLU A 325 19.91 3.84 -10.68
N SER A 326 19.23 2.91 -11.35
CA SER A 326 18.17 2.10 -10.73
C SER A 326 18.66 1.36 -9.49
N GLY A 327 19.85 0.77 -9.56
CA GLY A 327 20.49 0.09 -8.43
C GLY A 327 20.81 1.04 -7.29
N HIS A 328 21.38 2.22 -7.60
CA HIS A 328 21.67 3.27 -6.63
C HIS A 328 20.37 3.77 -5.98
N LEU A 329 19.41 4.23 -6.77
CA LEU A 329 18.14 4.78 -6.28
C LEU A 329 17.37 3.78 -5.40
N GLY A 330 17.47 2.47 -5.72
CA GLY A 330 16.89 1.38 -4.94
C GLY A 330 17.75 0.94 -3.74
N PHE A 331 18.47 1.87 -3.13
CA PHE A 331 19.27 1.65 -1.91
C PHE A 331 20.45 0.70 -2.13
N GLU A 332 21.22 0.92 -3.20
CA GLU A 332 22.42 0.17 -3.58
C GLU A 332 22.19 -1.34 -3.75
N GLN A 333 21.04 -1.70 -4.34
CA GLN A 333 20.68 -3.10 -4.56
C GLN A 333 20.82 -3.50 -6.04
N ALA A 334 21.28 -4.73 -6.27
CA ALA A 334 21.32 -5.30 -7.62
C ALA A 334 19.91 -5.50 -8.22
N LEU A 335 18.92 -5.66 -7.37
CA LEU A 335 17.57 -6.05 -7.76
C LEU A 335 16.92 -5.03 -8.72
N PRO A 336 16.89 -3.71 -8.45
CA PRO A 336 16.36 -2.74 -9.42
C PRO A 336 17.26 -2.57 -10.65
N ALA A 337 18.58 -2.76 -10.54
CA ALA A 337 19.48 -2.75 -11.68
C ALA A 337 19.22 -3.90 -12.67
N ASP A 338 18.91 -5.09 -12.16
CA ASP A 338 18.59 -6.29 -12.94
C ASP A 338 17.12 -6.30 -13.42
N ALA A 339 16.26 -5.40 -12.92
CA ALA A 339 14.85 -5.33 -13.29
C ALA A 339 14.65 -4.87 -14.74
N SER A 340 13.56 -5.32 -15.37
CA SER A 340 13.17 -4.84 -16.71
C SER A 340 12.62 -3.42 -16.65
N ALA A 341 11.96 -3.05 -15.55
CA ALA A 341 11.57 -1.66 -15.25
C ALA A 341 11.47 -1.44 -13.72
N VAL A 342 11.59 -0.18 -13.31
CA VAL A 342 11.45 0.23 -11.90
C VAL A 342 10.40 1.33 -11.83
N PHE A 343 9.34 1.09 -11.09
CA PHE A 343 8.25 2.03 -10.85
C PHE A 343 8.51 2.82 -9.58
N PHE A 344 8.37 4.15 -9.67
CA PHE A 344 8.49 5.09 -8.57
C PHE A 344 7.16 5.83 -8.42
N PHE A 345 6.47 5.59 -7.32
CA PHE A 345 5.29 6.34 -6.96
C PHE A 345 5.73 7.60 -6.23
N MET A 346 5.33 8.76 -6.72
CA MET A 346 5.76 10.05 -6.20
C MET A 346 4.57 10.96 -5.97
N GLY A 347 4.65 11.85 -4.97
CA GLY A 347 3.59 12.82 -4.68
C GLY A 347 4.17 14.18 -4.28
N ASN A 348 3.47 15.25 -4.60
CA ASN A 348 3.76 16.57 -4.05
C ASN A 348 3.20 16.65 -2.63
N LEU A 349 4.06 16.40 -1.62
CA LEU A 349 3.64 16.35 -0.23
C LEU A 349 3.12 17.71 0.28
N GLU A 350 3.64 18.83 -0.24
CA GLU A 350 3.17 20.17 0.11
C GLU A 350 1.70 20.34 -0.31
N ASP A 351 1.39 20.08 -1.58
CA ASP A 351 0.02 20.16 -2.11
C ASP A 351 -0.92 19.16 -1.40
N ILE A 352 -0.43 17.96 -1.10
CA ILE A 352 -1.20 16.94 -0.39
C ILE A 352 -1.54 17.39 1.02
N ILE A 353 -0.58 17.97 1.75
CA ILE A 353 -0.78 18.48 3.10
C ILE A 353 -1.67 19.73 3.10
N ASP A 354 -1.48 20.61 2.14
CA ASP A 354 -2.36 21.79 1.98
C ASP A 354 -3.80 21.40 1.72
N ARG A 355 -4.02 20.37 0.92
CA ARG A 355 -5.35 19.83 0.58
C ARG A 355 -5.96 19.01 1.70
N CYS A 356 -5.21 18.05 2.24
CA CYS A 356 -5.71 17.01 3.14
C CYS A 356 -5.24 17.14 4.58
N GLY A 357 -4.48 18.19 4.93
CA GLY A 357 -3.80 18.29 6.22
C GLY A 357 -2.77 17.15 6.40
N SER A 358 -2.24 17.01 7.60
CA SER A 358 -1.25 15.96 7.92
C SER A 358 -1.78 14.54 7.67
N ARG A 359 -3.13 14.36 7.66
CA ARG A 359 -3.77 13.09 7.28
C ARG A 359 -3.46 12.69 5.84
N GLY A 360 -3.23 13.66 4.94
CA GLY A 360 -2.84 13.43 3.55
C GLY A 360 -1.59 12.58 3.41
N TYR A 361 -0.63 12.70 4.34
CA TYR A 361 0.57 11.87 4.35
C TYR A 361 0.25 10.37 4.49
N ARG A 362 -0.64 10.01 5.46
CA ARG A 362 -1.07 8.61 5.63
C ARG A 362 -1.71 8.08 4.35
N ILE A 363 -2.58 8.89 3.74
CA ILE A 363 -3.38 8.50 2.57
C ILE A 363 -2.48 8.32 1.36
N ALA A 364 -1.56 9.25 1.09
CA ALA A 364 -0.63 9.14 -0.03
C ALA A 364 0.28 7.90 0.07
N GLN A 365 0.77 7.59 1.28
CA GLN A 365 1.56 6.37 1.51
C GLN A 365 0.70 5.11 1.26
N MET A 366 -0.54 5.09 1.73
CA MET A 366 -1.46 3.98 1.55
C MET A 366 -1.87 3.82 0.08
N GLU A 367 -2.18 4.91 -0.62
CA GLU A 367 -2.47 4.91 -2.05
C GLU A 367 -1.30 4.33 -2.86
N SER A 368 -0.07 4.78 -2.56
CA SER A 368 1.14 4.22 -3.19
C SER A 368 1.26 2.71 -2.94
N GLY A 369 0.92 2.24 -1.75
CA GLY A 369 0.88 0.84 -1.40
C GLY A 369 -0.19 0.06 -2.16
N ILE A 370 -1.38 0.64 -2.38
CA ILE A 370 -2.46 0.03 -3.18
C ILE A 370 -2.04 -0.10 -4.64
N LEU A 371 -1.55 0.99 -5.24
CA LEU A 371 -1.12 1.02 -6.63
C LEU A 371 0.06 0.06 -6.86
N GLY A 372 1.05 0.06 -5.96
CA GLY A 372 2.15 -0.89 -5.98
C GLY A 372 1.68 -2.34 -5.81
N GLY A 373 0.72 -2.58 -4.92
CA GLY A 373 0.09 -3.88 -4.72
C GLY A 373 -0.63 -4.39 -5.98
N ASN A 374 -1.34 -3.49 -6.68
CA ASN A 374 -1.97 -3.80 -7.97
C ASN A 374 -0.93 -4.21 -9.03
N LEU A 375 0.21 -3.47 -9.11
CA LEU A 375 1.32 -3.85 -10.00
C LEU A 375 1.89 -5.23 -9.63
N TYR A 376 2.02 -5.55 -8.34
CA TYR A 376 2.43 -6.87 -7.88
C TYR A 376 1.51 -7.96 -8.45
N LEU A 377 0.19 -7.80 -8.26
CA LEU A 377 -0.79 -8.77 -8.72
C LEU A 377 -0.78 -8.88 -10.25
N GLY A 378 -0.77 -7.74 -10.94
CA GLY A 378 -0.73 -7.70 -12.40
C GLY A 378 0.49 -8.43 -12.98
N MET A 379 1.68 -8.13 -12.47
CA MET A 379 2.91 -8.79 -12.91
C MET A 379 2.91 -10.30 -12.63
N HIS A 380 2.49 -10.70 -11.41
CA HIS A 380 2.43 -12.11 -11.05
C HIS A 380 1.36 -12.89 -11.83
N SER A 381 0.22 -12.27 -12.17
CA SER A 381 -0.82 -12.91 -12.97
C SER A 381 -0.36 -13.24 -14.38
N LEU A 382 0.57 -12.46 -14.91
CA LEU A 382 1.19 -12.65 -16.23
C LEU A 382 2.50 -13.44 -16.18
N GLY A 383 2.88 -13.99 -15.02
CA GLY A 383 4.06 -14.83 -14.84
C GLY A 383 5.37 -14.11 -14.54
N PHE A 384 5.36 -12.77 -14.47
CA PHE A 384 6.51 -11.95 -14.12
C PHE A 384 6.75 -11.86 -12.61
N GLY A 385 7.79 -11.15 -12.21
CA GLY A 385 8.16 -10.87 -10.83
C GLY A 385 8.03 -9.41 -10.47
N SER A 386 7.85 -9.16 -9.19
CA SER A 386 7.86 -7.82 -8.60
C SER A 386 8.27 -7.87 -7.14
N THR A 387 8.72 -6.74 -6.60
CA THR A 387 9.00 -6.58 -5.18
C THR A 387 8.99 -5.09 -4.82
N GLY A 388 8.59 -4.74 -3.58
CA GLY A 388 8.77 -3.39 -3.05
C GLY A 388 10.14 -3.24 -2.41
N LEU A 389 10.74 -2.07 -2.55
CA LEU A 389 12.04 -1.73 -1.99
C LEU A 389 12.01 -0.41 -1.25
N THR A 390 13.05 -0.20 -0.42
CA THR A 390 13.44 1.13 0.07
C THR A 390 14.28 1.86 -0.99
N PHE A 391 14.44 3.15 -0.81
CA PHE A 391 15.07 4.05 -1.79
C PHE A 391 15.70 5.26 -1.10
N TYR A 392 16.55 5.99 -1.84
CA TYR A 392 17.07 7.30 -1.45
C TYR A 392 16.10 8.39 -1.91
N ASP A 393 15.44 9.04 -0.97
CA ASP A 393 14.33 9.96 -1.25
C ASP A 393 14.78 11.14 -2.14
N ASP A 394 15.83 11.85 -1.74
CA ASP A 394 16.31 13.04 -2.45
C ASP A 394 16.89 12.71 -3.83
N ASP A 395 17.60 11.57 -3.94
CA ASP A 395 18.23 11.17 -5.20
C ASP A 395 17.16 10.76 -6.24
N VAL A 396 16.07 10.13 -5.83
CA VAL A 396 14.94 9.82 -6.72
C VAL A 396 14.32 11.12 -7.25
N THR A 397 14.03 12.08 -6.38
CA THR A 397 13.49 13.38 -6.79
C THR A 397 14.44 14.10 -7.76
N LYS A 398 15.72 14.13 -7.44
CA LYS A 398 16.75 14.73 -8.29
C LYS A 398 16.86 14.03 -9.65
N PHE A 399 16.80 12.71 -9.70
CA PHE A 399 16.90 11.94 -10.93
C PHE A 399 15.77 12.28 -11.92
N PHE A 400 14.52 12.39 -11.46
CA PHE A 400 13.38 12.70 -12.30
C PHE A 400 13.14 14.21 -12.50
N SER A 401 13.91 15.08 -11.84
CA SER A 401 13.82 16.53 -12.04
C SER A 401 14.36 16.94 -13.43
N PRO A 402 13.83 18.05 -14.04
CA PRO A 402 12.90 19.02 -13.43
C PRO A 402 11.44 18.57 -13.35
N HIS A 403 11.02 17.50 -14.04
CA HIS A 403 9.61 17.06 -14.06
C HIS A 403 9.07 16.68 -12.67
N ALA A 404 9.90 16.10 -11.82
CA ALA A 404 9.55 15.72 -10.45
C ALA A 404 9.95 16.77 -9.40
N GLN A 405 10.24 18.01 -9.80
CA GLN A 405 10.50 19.06 -8.83
C GLN A 405 9.35 19.20 -7.84
N ASN A 406 9.67 19.31 -6.55
CA ASN A 406 8.72 19.34 -5.43
C ASN A 406 7.96 18.03 -5.17
N LYS A 407 8.29 16.93 -5.81
CA LYS A 407 7.69 15.62 -5.54
C LYS A 407 8.63 14.75 -4.71
N SER A 408 8.04 14.05 -3.75
CA SER A 408 8.75 13.08 -2.91
C SER A 408 8.40 11.66 -3.35
N PRO A 409 9.36 10.72 -3.40
CA PRO A 409 9.04 9.32 -3.64
C PRO A 409 8.33 8.73 -2.43
N LEU A 410 7.28 7.98 -2.71
CA LEU A 410 6.42 7.36 -1.71
C LEU A 410 6.59 5.84 -1.69
N PHE A 411 6.73 5.19 -2.84
CA PHE A 411 6.94 3.76 -2.93
C PHE A 411 7.70 3.38 -4.20
N VAL A 412 8.47 2.29 -4.17
CA VAL A 412 9.26 1.84 -5.32
C VAL A 412 9.05 0.34 -5.55
N VAL A 413 8.78 -0.02 -6.81
CA VAL A 413 8.49 -1.40 -7.23
C VAL A 413 9.26 -1.76 -8.50
N PRO A 414 10.40 -2.44 -8.41
CA PRO A 414 11.03 -3.07 -9.57
C PRO A 414 10.25 -4.29 -10.03
N VAL A 415 10.20 -4.47 -11.35
CA VAL A 415 9.50 -5.56 -12.03
C VAL A 415 10.37 -6.16 -13.12
N GLY A 416 10.18 -7.45 -13.40
CA GLY A 416 10.98 -8.12 -14.40
C GLY A 416 10.75 -9.61 -14.50
N ILE A 417 11.52 -10.27 -15.33
CA ILE A 417 11.52 -11.72 -15.44
C ILE A 417 12.27 -12.32 -14.25
N LYS A 418 11.60 -13.22 -13.54
CA LYS A 418 12.17 -13.88 -12.36
C LYS A 418 13.33 -14.80 -12.73
N HIS A 419 14.45 -14.66 -12.04
CA HIS A 419 15.54 -15.61 -12.16
C HIS A 419 15.13 -16.96 -11.54
N LYS A 420 15.55 -18.08 -12.14
CA LYS A 420 15.24 -19.43 -11.64
C LYS A 420 15.66 -19.64 -10.19
N GLN A 421 16.83 -19.12 -9.81
CA GLN A 421 17.28 -19.06 -8.42
C GLN A 421 16.79 -17.74 -7.79
N ASN A 422 15.78 -17.79 -6.97
CA ASN A 422 15.22 -16.62 -6.32
C ASN A 422 16.03 -16.24 -5.04
N ILE A 423 17.33 -16.07 -5.18
CA ILE A 423 18.28 -15.73 -4.11
C ILE A 423 18.77 -14.30 -4.35
N VAL A 424 18.93 -13.52 -3.29
CA VAL A 424 19.48 -12.15 -3.36
C VAL A 424 20.88 -12.17 -3.93
N LYS A 425 21.11 -11.38 -4.99
CA LYS A 425 22.43 -11.17 -5.59
C LYS A 425 23.17 -10.10 -4.78
N PRO A 426 24.42 -10.34 -4.35
CA PRO A 426 25.23 -9.29 -3.77
C PRO A 426 25.41 -8.14 -4.75
N PHE A 427 25.25 -6.92 -4.27
CA PHE A 427 25.51 -5.72 -5.04
C PHE A 427 26.51 -4.85 -4.27
N ARG A 428 27.56 -4.42 -4.93
CA ARG A 428 28.53 -3.46 -4.38
C ARG A 428 28.18 -2.09 -4.91
N SER A 429 27.83 -1.18 -4.03
CA SER A 429 27.59 0.19 -4.39
C SER A 429 28.86 0.87 -4.93
N LYS A 430 28.70 1.93 -5.73
CA LYS A 430 29.83 2.78 -6.16
C LYS A 430 30.58 3.34 -4.95
N VAL A 431 29.85 3.70 -3.89
CA VAL A 431 30.44 4.19 -2.62
C VAL A 431 31.27 3.10 -1.94
N ALA A 432 30.73 1.87 -1.80
CA ALA A 432 31.46 0.76 -1.21
C ALA A 432 32.72 0.39 -2.01
N SER A 433 32.63 0.37 -3.33
CA SER A 433 33.78 0.11 -4.21
C SER A 433 34.84 1.21 -4.11
N THR A 434 34.44 2.45 -3.93
CA THR A 434 35.34 3.61 -3.74
C THR A 434 36.01 3.52 -2.36
N LEU A 435 35.28 3.20 -1.30
CA LEU A 435 35.82 3.00 0.05
C LEU A 435 36.81 1.82 0.09
N ASP A 436 36.50 0.72 -0.57
CA ASP A 436 37.38 -0.44 -0.71
C ASP A 436 38.66 -0.10 -1.48
N ALA A 437 38.56 0.78 -2.49
CA ALA A 437 39.72 1.26 -3.26
C ALA A 437 40.59 2.20 -2.43
N LEU A 438 39.99 3.12 -1.68
CA LEU A 438 40.68 4.03 -0.76
C LEU A 438 41.36 3.27 0.37
N ALA A 439 40.72 2.27 0.96
CA ALA A 439 41.29 1.43 2.02
C ALA A 439 42.52 0.64 1.51
N ARG A 440 42.45 0.09 0.29
CA ARG A 440 43.59 -0.59 -0.36
C ARG A 440 44.73 0.37 -0.72
N GLY A 441 44.39 1.59 -1.17
CA GLY A 441 45.38 2.65 -1.48
C GLY A 441 46.07 3.16 -0.21
N ALA A 442 45.40 3.21 0.94
CA ALA A 442 45.99 3.60 2.22
C ALA A 442 46.95 2.54 2.77
N GLY A 443 46.69 1.25 2.52
CA GLY A 443 47.57 0.16 2.95
C GLY A 443 48.93 0.12 2.22
N HIS A 444 49.06 0.74 1.06
CA HIS A 444 50.33 0.85 0.36
C HIS A 444 51.22 2.06 0.76
N ARG A 445 50.75 2.91 1.69
CA ARG A 445 51.51 4.07 2.18
C ARG A 445 52.03 3.86 3.60
N LEU A 446 51.88 2.69 4.18
CA LEU A 446 52.33 2.35 5.55
C LEU A 446 53.34 1.17 5.57
N THR A 447 53.94 0.84 4.42
CA THR A 447 55.10 -0.08 4.39
C THR A 447 56.33 0.67 3.77
#